data_9c4ca753d243ee6db190ddfadde18741
#
_entry.id   9c4ca753d243ee6db190ddfadde18741
#
_cell.length_a   1.000
_cell.length_b   1.000
_cell.length_c   1.000
_cell.angle_alpha   90.00
_cell.angle_beta   90.00
_cell.angle_gamma   90.00
#
_symmetry.space_group_name_H-M   'P 1'
#
loop_
_entity.id
_entity.type
_entity.pdbx_description
1 polymer ?
#
loop_
_entity_poly.entity_id
_entity_poly.type
_entity_poly.pdbx_seq_one_letter_code
_entity_poly.pdbx_strand_id
1 'polypeptide(L)'
;SGVFCSLLFLRSFLALFLVGVIVALPGAALPYWRERYGTEEGASLYFAALLLGLLLGVRLGQQERRHPLLPLALGLVGLAFLGLPFAPSYAWMALLAFLLGLGEGVMNVHGNSLVGELYPERRVELLNRVNVAFGLGAVLTPLALGSLPYAAFLALAGLPAFVTSAPVLGAPPAEKPKERPRGALWPSLLAVGL
;
A
#
# COMPACT_ATOMS: atom_id res chain seq x y z
N SER A 1 -17.55 -5.17 19.96
CA SER A 1 -16.10 -5.40 19.73
C SER A 1 -15.82 -6.19 18.45
N GLY A 2 -16.62 -7.21 18.09
CA GLY A 2 -16.41 -8.02 16.87
C GLY A 2 -16.53 -7.23 15.56
N VAL A 3 -17.50 -6.33 15.46
CA VAL A 3 -17.70 -5.46 14.28
C VAL A 3 -16.50 -4.53 14.06
N PHE A 4 -15.94 -4.00 15.13
CA PHE A 4 -14.77 -3.12 15.06
C PHE A 4 -13.52 -3.85 14.54
N CYS A 5 -13.25 -5.05 15.02
CA CYS A 5 -12.15 -5.89 14.53
C CYS A 5 -12.34 -6.27 13.06
N SER A 6 -13.57 -6.57 12.64
CA SER A 6 -13.88 -6.87 11.23
C SER A 6 -13.65 -5.67 10.32
N LEU A 7 -13.99 -4.46 10.76
CA LEU A 7 -13.73 -3.24 10.01
C LEU A 7 -12.23 -2.95 9.88
N LEU A 8 -11.45 -3.17 10.93
CA LEU A 8 -9.99 -3.00 10.88
C LEU A 8 -9.34 -4.03 9.95
N PHE A 9 -9.81 -5.28 9.98
CA PHE A 9 -9.34 -6.31 9.05
C PHE A 9 -9.67 -5.93 7.59
N LEU A 10 -10.91 -5.49 7.33
CA LEU A 10 -11.31 -5.05 5.98
C LEU A 10 -10.44 -3.91 5.46
N ARG A 11 -10.04 -2.98 6.32
CA ARG A 11 -9.11 -1.90 5.94
C ARG A 11 -7.71 -2.41 5.62
N SER A 12 -7.19 -3.34 6.42
CA SER A 12 -5.91 -3.97 6.12
C SER A 12 -5.99 -4.72 4.80
N PHE A 13 -7.08 -5.43 4.53
CA PHE A 13 -7.33 -6.12 3.27
C PHE A 13 -7.36 -5.13 2.11
N LEU A 14 -8.11 -4.03 2.22
CA LEU A 14 -8.14 -2.98 1.21
C LEU A 14 -6.78 -2.32 1.01
N ALA A 15 -6.05 -2.04 2.08
CA ALA A 15 -4.72 -1.45 2.00
C ALA A 15 -3.76 -2.35 1.19
N LEU A 16 -3.71 -3.65 1.48
CA LEU A 16 -2.86 -4.58 0.74
C LEU A 16 -3.35 -4.80 -0.71
N PHE A 17 -4.65 -4.79 -0.95
CA PHE A 17 -5.21 -4.80 -2.29
C PHE A 17 -4.72 -3.58 -3.10
N LEU A 18 -4.78 -2.39 -2.53
CA LEU A 18 -4.30 -1.16 -3.15
C LEU A 18 -2.77 -1.16 -3.37
N VAL A 19 -2.00 -1.75 -2.47
CA VAL A 19 -0.56 -1.97 -2.69
C VAL A 19 -0.34 -2.82 -3.95
N GLY A 20 -1.12 -3.88 -4.13
CA GLY A 20 -1.08 -4.69 -5.36
C GLY A 20 -1.42 -3.89 -6.61
N VAL A 21 -2.43 -3.02 -6.55
CA VAL A 21 -2.80 -2.12 -7.66
C VAL A 21 -1.65 -1.16 -7.98
N ILE A 22 -1.04 -0.53 -6.97
CA ILE A 22 0.08 0.41 -7.15
C ILE A 22 1.25 -0.26 -7.85
N VAL A 23 1.61 -1.47 -7.43
CA VAL A 23 2.73 -2.23 -8.00
C VAL A 23 2.47 -2.63 -9.45
N ALA A 24 1.27 -3.04 -9.79
CA ALA A 24 0.91 -3.50 -11.14
C ALA A 24 0.58 -2.35 -12.11
N LEU A 25 0.17 -1.19 -11.59
CA LEU A 25 -0.31 -0.07 -12.40
C LEU A 25 0.67 0.38 -13.49
N PRO A 26 1.96 0.65 -13.21
CA PRO A 26 2.85 1.19 -14.23
C PRO A 26 3.05 0.23 -15.40
N GLY A 27 3.19 -1.07 -15.14
CA GLY A 27 3.31 -2.06 -16.21
C GLY A 27 2.06 -2.15 -17.08
N ALA A 28 0.88 -2.11 -16.46
CA ALA A 28 -0.40 -2.18 -17.17
C ALA A 28 -0.79 -0.88 -17.88
N ALA A 29 -0.38 0.28 -17.36
CA ALA A 29 -0.72 1.59 -17.90
C ALA A 29 0.32 2.16 -18.89
N LEU A 30 1.50 1.55 -19.00
CA LEU A 30 2.58 2.04 -19.85
C LEU A 30 2.18 2.28 -21.31
N PRO A 31 1.39 1.41 -21.97
CA PRO A 31 0.90 1.67 -23.33
C PRO A 31 0.05 2.94 -23.42
N TYR A 32 -0.82 3.17 -22.43
CA TYR A 32 -1.64 4.37 -22.35
C TYR A 32 -0.78 5.64 -22.15
N TRP A 33 0.23 5.57 -21.27
CA TRP A 33 1.14 6.70 -21.04
C TRP A 33 1.97 7.04 -22.27
N ARG A 34 2.46 6.01 -23.00
CA ARG A 34 3.18 6.21 -24.26
C ARG A 34 2.32 6.91 -25.29
N GLU A 35 1.08 6.50 -25.46
CA GLU A 35 0.14 7.15 -26.38
C GLU A 35 -0.13 8.61 -25.97
N ARG A 36 -0.38 8.84 -24.68
CA ARG A 36 -0.73 10.15 -24.17
C ARG A 36 0.43 11.15 -24.19
N TYR A 37 1.64 10.74 -23.86
CA TYR A 37 2.81 11.61 -23.75
C TYR A 37 3.80 11.50 -24.92
N GLY A 38 3.54 10.62 -25.87
CA GLY A 38 4.34 10.43 -27.07
C GLY A 38 5.67 9.69 -26.86
N THR A 39 5.99 9.30 -25.63
CA THR A 39 7.25 8.61 -25.27
C THR A 39 7.07 7.75 -24.01
N GLU A 40 7.97 6.78 -23.84
CA GLU A 40 8.10 5.97 -22.62
C GLU A 40 9.23 6.45 -21.71
N GLU A 41 10.11 7.33 -22.20
CA GLU A 41 11.34 7.69 -21.48
C GLU A 41 11.09 8.29 -20.11
N GLY A 42 10.01 9.07 -19.96
CA GLY A 42 9.61 9.65 -18.68
C GLY A 42 9.08 8.65 -17.65
N ALA A 43 8.78 7.40 -18.05
CA ALA A 43 8.33 6.37 -17.11
C ALA A 43 9.38 6.03 -16.07
N SER A 44 10.66 6.14 -16.38
CA SER A 44 11.76 5.97 -15.43
C SER A 44 11.66 6.95 -14.25
N LEU A 45 11.23 8.19 -14.52
CA LEU A 45 11.01 9.20 -13.48
C LEU A 45 9.86 8.81 -12.54
N TYR A 46 8.78 8.24 -13.10
CA TYR A 46 7.67 7.70 -12.31
C TYR A 46 8.17 6.59 -11.37
N PHE A 47 8.92 5.61 -11.87
CA PHE A 47 9.44 4.51 -11.06
C PHE A 47 10.41 5.00 -9.98
N ALA A 48 11.32 5.93 -10.31
CA ALA A 48 12.25 6.48 -9.35
C ALA A 48 11.53 7.22 -8.22
N ALA A 49 10.54 8.02 -8.54
CA ALA A 49 9.73 8.75 -7.57
C ALA A 49 8.90 7.80 -6.68
N LEU A 50 8.30 6.77 -7.28
CA LEU A 50 7.57 5.73 -6.54
C LEU A 50 8.48 5.03 -5.53
N LEU A 51 9.68 4.63 -5.95
CA LEU A 51 10.66 3.97 -5.09
C LEU A 51 11.11 4.87 -3.93
N LEU A 52 11.42 6.13 -4.21
CA LEU A 52 11.77 7.09 -3.16
C LEU A 52 10.64 7.28 -2.16
N GLY A 53 9.42 7.43 -2.65
CA GLY A 53 8.22 7.49 -1.81
C GLY A 53 8.05 6.24 -0.96
N LEU A 54 8.20 5.06 -1.56
CA LEU A 54 8.10 3.76 -0.87
C LEU A 54 9.11 3.65 0.28
N LEU A 55 10.37 3.97 0.04
CA LEU A 55 11.42 3.92 1.07
C LEU A 55 11.11 4.85 2.25
N LEU A 56 10.67 6.07 1.97
CA LEU A 56 10.24 7.01 3.00
C LEU A 56 8.95 6.55 3.70
N GLY A 57 8.00 6.00 2.95
CA GLY A 57 6.74 5.49 3.49
C GLY A 57 6.96 4.31 4.44
N VAL A 58 7.84 3.37 4.09
CA VAL A 58 8.23 2.26 4.98
C VAL A 58 8.86 2.80 6.26
N ARG A 59 9.74 3.79 6.15
CA ARG A 59 10.37 4.40 7.32
C ARG A 59 9.36 5.11 8.22
N LEU A 60 8.40 5.82 7.64
CA LEU A 60 7.29 6.43 8.39
C LEU A 60 6.39 5.36 9.03
N GLY A 61 6.11 4.28 8.32
CA GLY A 61 5.30 3.16 8.82
C GLY A 61 5.93 2.41 10.00
N GLN A 62 7.23 2.51 10.18
CA GLN A 62 7.92 1.94 11.35
C GLN A 62 7.66 2.73 12.65
N GLN A 63 7.06 3.92 12.56
CA GLN A 63 6.65 4.68 13.74
C GLN A 63 5.44 4.01 14.40
N GLU A 64 5.40 4.03 15.73
CA GLU A 64 4.35 3.37 16.53
C GLU A 64 2.95 3.97 16.36
N ARG A 65 2.86 5.15 15.77
CA ARG A 65 1.60 5.89 15.60
C ARG A 65 0.87 5.42 14.33
N ARG A 66 0.08 4.35 14.46
CA ARG A 66 -0.80 3.88 13.39
C ARG A 66 -1.83 4.93 13.00
N HIS A 67 -2.41 5.59 13.98
CA HIS A 67 -3.25 6.76 13.76
C HIS A 67 -2.42 8.03 14.05
N PRO A 68 -2.37 9.02 13.15
CA PRO A 68 -3.16 9.14 11.91
C PRO A 68 -2.48 8.60 10.63
N LEU A 69 -1.37 7.86 10.70
CA LEU A 69 -0.56 7.50 9.53
C LEU A 69 -1.32 6.64 8.50
N LEU A 70 -2.00 5.58 8.95
CA LEU A 70 -2.71 4.69 8.03
C LEU A 70 -3.88 5.39 7.31
N PRO A 71 -4.76 6.14 8.00
CA PRO A 71 -5.79 6.94 7.31
C PRO A 71 -5.22 7.97 6.35
N LEU A 72 -4.17 8.67 6.74
CA LEU A 72 -3.51 9.64 5.85
C LEU A 72 -2.92 8.96 4.61
N ALA A 73 -2.32 7.78 4.78
CA ALA A 73 -1.79 7.00 3.67
C ALA A 73 -2.89 6.58 2.69
N LEU A 74 -4.02 6.08 3.18
CA LEU A 74 -5.19 5.73 2.36
C LEU A 74 -5.74 6.95 1.62
N GLY A 75 -5.88 8.07 2.30
CA GLY A 75 -6.33 9.33 1.69
C GLY A 75 -5.37 9.83 0.61
N LEU A 76 -4.09 9.76 0.88
CA LEU A 76 -3.03 10.19 -0.03
C LEU A 76 -3.00 9.33 -1.31
N VAL A 77 -3.11 8.01 -1.16
CA VAL A 77 -3.19 7.07 -2.30
C VAL A 77 -4.46 7.32 -3.11
N GLY A 78 -5.60 7.53 -2.46
CA GLY A 78 -6.86 7.86 -3.12
C GLY A 78 -6.76 9.15 -3.94
N LEU A 79 -6.22 10.22 -3.36
CA LEU A 79 -6.00 11.48 -4.06
C LEU A 79 -5.03 11.33 -5.24
N ALA A 80 -3.95 10.58 -5.07
CA ALA A 80 -2.98 10.35 -6.13
C ALA A 80 -3.60 9.56 -7.30
N PHE A 81 -4.39 8.51 -7.03
CA PHE A 81 -5.11 7.80 -8.08
C PHE A 81 -6.11 8.68 -8.82
N LEU A 82 -6.85 9.53 -8.11
CA LEU A 82 -7.79 10.47 -8.74
C LEU A 82 -7.07 11.56 -9.54
N GLY A 83 -5.85 11.91 -9.15
CA GLY A 83 -5.03 12.93 -9.84
C GLY A 83 -4.33 12.43 -11.10
N LEU A 84 -3.97 11.14 -11.17
CA LEU A 84 -3.21 10.58 -12.30
C LEU A 84 -3.82 10.83 -13.69
N PRO A 85 -5.15 10.72 -13.90
CA PRO A 85 -5.75 11.00 -15.20
C PRO A 85 -5.58 12.45 -15.67
N PHE A 86 -5.37 13.37 -14.74
CA PHE A 86 -5.24 14.81 -15.00
C PHE A 86 -3.78 15.28 -15.10
N ALA A 87 -2.82 14.37 -14.87
CA ALA A 87 -1.40 14.73 -14.95
C ALA A 87 -1.02 15.15 -16.40
N PRO A 88 -0.53 16.38 -16.60
CA PRO A 88 -0.24 16.87 -17.95
C PRO A 88 1.11 16.36 -18.49
N SER A 89 1.98 15.84 -17.64
CA SER A 89 3.31 15.37 -18.00
C SER A 89 3.84 14.31 -17.05
N TYR A 90 4.93 13.64 -17.43
CA TYR A 90 5.62 12.69 -16.56
C TYR A 90 6.17 13.33 -15.26
N ALA A 91 6.49 14.62 -15.26
CA ALA A 91 6.91 15.32 -14.04
C ALA A 91 5.77 15.36 -12.99
N TRP A 92 4.54 15.65 -13.42
CA TRP A 92 3.37 15.59 -12.55
C TRP A 92 3.04 14.17 -12.13
N MET A 93 3.18 13.22 -13.04
CA MET A 93 3.02 11.81 -12.71
C MET A 93 4.06 11.34 -11.69
N ALA A 94 5.30 11.82 -11.77
CA ALA A 94 6.33 11.50 -10.79
C ALA A 94 5.98 12.03 -9.40
N LEU A 95 5.44 13.25 -9.29
CA LEU A 95 4.95 13.77 -8.02
C LEU A 95 3.86 12.88 -7.42
N LEU A 96 2.88 12.49 -8.23
CA LEU A 96 1.80 11.59 -7.79
C LEU A 96 2.34 10.19 -7.47
N ALA A 97 3.31 9.69 -8.21
CA ALA A 97 3.98 8.42 -7.93
C ALA A 97 4.72 8.44 -6.59
N PHE A 98 5.37 9.54 -6.26
CA PHE A 98 6.00 9.72 -4.95
C PHE A 98 4.96 9.63 -3.82
N LEU A 99 3.80 10.27 -3.98
CA LEU A 99 2.70 10.19 -3.02
C LEU A 99 2.12 8.77 -2.92
N LEU A 100 1.98 8.06 -4.05
CA LEU A 100 1.60 6.65 -4.07
C LEU A 100 2.60 5.79 -3.31
N GLY A 101 3.89 6.00 -3.54
CA GLY A 101 4.95 5.28 -2.83
C GLY A 101 4.94 5.52 -1.32
N LEU A 102 4.76 6.77 -0.88
CA LEU A 102 4.60 7.10 0.54
C LEU A 102 3.45 6.33 1.16
N GLY A 103 2.28 6.38 0.54
CA GLY A 103 1.10 5.66 1.00
C GLY A 103 1.29 4.14 0.98
N GLU A 104 1.89 3.61 -0.08
CA GLU A 104 2.21 2.19 -0.23
C GLU A 104 3.07 1.68 0.92
N GLY A 105 4.16 2.39 1.25
CA GLY A 105 5.06 2.00 2.33
C GLY A 105 4.36 1.95 3.68
N VAL A 106 3.58 2.96 4.03
CA VAL A 106 2.81 3.02 5.27
C VAL A 106 1.74 1.92 5.30
N MET A 107 0.97 1.76 4.22
CA MET A 107 -0.09 0.75 4.13
C MET A 107 0.46 -0.68 4.24
N ASN A 108 1.60 -0.95 3.62
CA ASN A 108 2.22 -2.25 3.68
C ASN A 108 2.66 -2.61 5.10
N VAL A 109 3.34 -1.70 5.79
CA VAL A 109 3.79 -1.91 7.17
C VAL A 109 2.61 -2.02 8.13
N HIS A 110 1.73 -1.03 8.15
CA HIS A 110 0.60 -1.00 9.09
C HIS A 110 -0.51 -2.00 8.76
N GLY A 111 -0.76 -2.27 7.49
CA GLY A 111 -1.73 -3.28 7.07
C GLY A 111 -1.35 -4.68 7.57
N ASN A 112 -0.10 -5.07 7.43
CA ASN A 112 0.38 -6.37 7.90
C ASN A 112 0.46 -6.43 9.44
N SER A 113 1.01 -5.41 10.09
CA SER A 113 1.19 -5.40 11.54
C SER A 113 -0.16 -5.39 12.28
N LEU A 114 -1.13 -4.64 11.78
CA LEU A 114 -2.48 -4.58 12.38
C LEU A 114 -3.15 -5.94 12.44
N VAL A 115 -3.07 -6.71 11.36
CA VAL A 115 -3.64 -8.08 11.31
C VAL A 115 -2.96 -8.99 12.31
N GLY A 116 -1.64 -8.92 12.41
CA GLY A 116 -0.87 -9.73 13.36
C GLY A 116 -1.17 -9.41 14.83
N GLU A 117 -1.53 -8.16 15.13
CA GLU A 117 -1.87 -7.71 16.48
C GLU A 117 -3.33 -8.00 16.87
N LEU A 118 -4.25 -7.83 15.92
CA LEU A 118 -5.68 -8.11 16.16
C LEU A 118 -5.97 -9.58 16.40
N TYR A 119 -5.19 -10.45 15.76
CA TYR A 119 -5.44 -11.91 15.77
C TYR A 119 -4.15 -12.70 15.99
N PRO A 120 -3.51 -12.59 17.15
CA PRO A 120 -2.21 -13.21 17.39
C PRO A 120 -2.22 -14.75 17.22
N GLU A 121 -3.32 -15.41 17.59
CA GLU A 121 -3.47 -16.86 17.48
C GLU A 121 -3.69 -17.35 16.04
N ARG A 122 -4.23 -16.49 15.17
CA ARG A 122 -4.50 -16.79 13.76
C ARG A 122 -3.62 -15.95 12.83
N ARG A 123 -2.52 -15.42 13.35
CA ARG A 123 -1.66 -14.46 12.64
C ARG A 123 -1.24 -14.95 11.26
N VAL A 124 -0.72 -16.17 11.16
CA VAL A 124 -0.21 -16.73 9.89
C VAL A 124 -1.32 -16.87 8.86
N GLU A 125 -2.46 -17.42 9.27
CA GLU A 125 -3.62 -17.60 8.39
C GLU A 125 -4.11 -16.25 7.83
N LEU A 126 -4.28 -15.27 8.71
CA LEU A 126 -4.84 -13.98 8.32
C LEU A 126 -3.84 -13.13 7.54
N LEU A 127 -2.55 -13.21 7.83
CA LEU A 127 -1.51 -12.59 6.99
C LEU A 127 -1.51 -13.19 5.57
N ASN A 128 -1.71 -14.50 5.44
CA ASN A 128 -1.85 -15.12 4.11
C ASN A 128 -3.08 -14.58 3.37
N ARG A 129 -4.21 -14.40 4.05
CA ARG A 129 -5.41 -13.79 3.44
C ARG A 129 -5.17 -12.35 2.98
N VAL A 130 -4.46 -11.55 3.75
CA VAL A 130 -4.12 -10.17 3.37
C VAL A 130 -3.15 -10.16 2.19
N ASN A 131 -2.22 -11.11 2.12
CA ASN A 131 -1.33 -11.28 0.97
C ASN A 131 -2.08 -11.73 -0.29
N VAL A 132 -3.16 -12.50 -0.15
CA VAL A 132 -4.07 -12.80 -1.26
C VAL A 132 -4.70 -11.50 -1.79
N ALA A 133 -5.06 -10.56 -0.91
CA ALA A 133 -5.57 -9.26 -1.35
C ALA A 133 -4.57 -8.49 -2.22
N PHE A 134 -3.29 -8.49 -1.84
CA PHE A 134 -2.21 -7.94 -2.67
C PHE A 134 -2.17 -8.61 -4.06
N GLY A 135 -2.17 -9.93 -4.10
CA GLY A 135 -2.18 -10.70 -5.36
C GLY A 135 -3.39 -10.38 -6.22
N LEU A 136 -4.59 -10.27 -5.63
CA LEU A 136 -5.80 -9.88 -6.33
C LEU A 136 -5.68 -8.48 -6.94
N GLY A 137 -5.16 -7.51 -6.20
CA GLY A 137 -4.91 -6.17 -6.72
C GLY A 137 -3.96 -6.17 -7.91
N ALA A 138 -2.88 -6.93 -7.81
CA ALA A 138 -1.89 -7.03 -8.88
C ALA A 138 -2.43 -7.71 -10.15
N VAL A 139 -3.27 -8.74 -10.02
CA VAL A 139 -3.86 -9.47 -11.15
C VAL A 139 -5.04 -8.71 -11.77
N LEU A 140 -5.90 -8.13 -10.95
CA LEU A 140 -7.09 -7.42 -11.43
C LEU A 140 -6.73 -6.11 -12.15
N THR A 141 -5.63 -5.47 -11.81
CA THR A 141 -5.22 -4.19 -12.43
C THR A 141 -5.04 -4.29 -13.95
N PRO A 142 -4.21 -5.18 -14.51
CA PRO A 142 -4.08 -5.29 -15.96
C PRO A 142 -5.36 -5.78 -16.63
N LEU A 143 -6.14 -6.66 -15.99
CA LEU A 143 -7.42 -7.14 -16.52
C LEU A 143 -8.44 -6.00 -16.61
N ALA A 144 -8.54 -5.19 -15.55
CA ALA A 144 -9.46 -4.07 -15.52
C ALA A 144 -9.06 -2.96 -16.50
N LEU A 145 -7.76 -2.64 -16.62
CA LEU A 145 -7.27 -1.66 -17.59
C LEU A 145 -7.44 -2.13 -19.06
N GLY A 146 -7.49 -3.43 -19.30
CA GLY A 146 -7.85 -3.98 -20.62
C GLY A 146 -9.33 -3.83 -20.97
N SER A 147 -10.20 -3.58 -19.98
CA SER A 147 -11.66 -3.56 -20.15
C SER A 147 -12.30 -2.21 -19.84
N LEU A 148 -11.67 -1.39 -19.02
CA LEU A 148 -12.18 -0.10 -18.54
C LEU A 148 -11.31 1.06 -19.03
N PRO A 149 -11.90 2.24 -19.25
CA PRO A 149 -11.12 3.45 -19.46
C PRO A 149 -10.18 3.73 -18.29
N TYR A 150 -8.98 4.23 -18.57
CA TYR A 150 -7.94 4.54 -17.58
C TYR A 150 -8.45 5.39 -16.41
N ALA A 151 -9.16 6.48 -16.71
CA ALA A 151 -9.73 7.35 -15.68
C ALA A 151 -10.79 6.65 -14.82
N ALA A 152 -11.63 5.81 -15.43
CA ALA A 152 -12.65 5.05 -14.71
C ALA A 152 -12.03 4.03 -13.76
N PHE A 153 -10.99 3.30 -14.19
CA PHE A 153 -10.26 2.38 -13.33
C PHE A 153 -9.65 3.10 -12.12
N LEU A 154 -8.96 4.22 -12.35
CA LEU A 154 -8.34 4.99 -11.28
C LEU A 154 -9.35 5.61 -10.32
N ALA A 155 -10.51 6.02 -10.80
CA ALA A 155 -11.60 6.47 -9.95
C ALA A 155 -12.15 5.33 -9.08
N LEU A 156 -12.35 4.14 -9.65
CA LEU A 156 -12.79 2.96 -8.91
C LEU A 156 -11.79 2.53 -7.84
N ALA A 157 -10.49 2.70 -8.07
CA ALA A 157 -9.46 2.41 -7.08
C ALA A 157 -9.31 3.53 -6.03
N GLY A 158 -9.37 4.79 -6.46
CA GLY A 158 -9.11 5.95 -5.62
C GLY A 158 -10.26 6.33 -4.69
N LEU A 159 -11.51 6.28 -5.15
CA LEU A 159 -12.66 6.66 -4.33
C LEU A 159 -12.83 5.80 -3.08
N PRO A 160 -12.76 4.45 -3.13
CA PRO A 160 -12.81 3.62 -1.94
C PRO A 160 -11.68 3.92 -0.95
N ALA A 161 -10.46 4.14 -1.46
CA ALA A 161 -9.32 4.50 -0.62
C ALA A 161 -9.55 5.82 0.11
N PHE A 162 -10.04 6.83 -0.58
CA PHE A 162 -10.34 8.14 -0.01
C PHE A 162 -11.48 8.09 1.02
N VAL A 163 -12.56 7.41 0.69
CA VAL A 163 -13.71 7.26 1.60
C VAL A 163 -13.34 6.50 2.86
N THR A 164 -12.53 5.44 2.75
CA THR A 164 -12.10 4.65 3.91
C THR A 164 -11.00 5.30 4.74
N SER A 165 -10.40 6.41 4.29
CA SER A 165 -9.45 7.19 5.08
C SER A 165 -10.09 7.87 6.30
N ALA A 166 -11.35 8.27 6.20
CA ALA A 166 -12.04 9.07 7.22
C ALA A 166 -12.30 8.34 8.57
N PRO A 167 -12.72 7.06 8.62
CA PRO A 167 -13.21 6.44 9.84
C PRO A 167 -12.18 5.68 10.69
N VAL A 168 -10.89 5.86 10.54
CA VAL A 168 -9.85 5.17 11.37
C VAL A 168 -9.61 5.87 12.71
N LEU A 169 -10.41 6.89 13.04
CA LEU A 169 -10.45 7.52 14.34
C LEU A 169 -10.81 6.46 15.40
N GLY A 170 -9.82 5.92 16.11
CA GLY A 170 -10.04 4.92 17.15
C GLY A 170 -9.32 3.58 16.96
N ALA A 171 -8.50 3.41 15.93
CA ALA A 171 -7.61 2.25 15.88
C ALA A 171 -6.64 2.29 17.07
N PRO A 172 -6.45 1.17 17.81
CA PRO A 172 -5.51 1.15 18.90
C PRO A 172 -4.10 1.49 18.41
N PRO A 173 -3.27 2.21 19.20
CA PRO A 173 -1.87 2.40 18.85
C PRO A 173 -1.19 1.04 18.64
N ALA A 174 -0.23 0.98 17.73
CA ALA A 174 0.56 -0.22 17.55
C ALA A 174 1.25 -0.56 18.89
N GLU A 175 1.08 -1.78 19.36
CA GLU A 175 1.86 -2.24 20.49
C GLU A 175 3.35 -2.20 20.11
N LYS A 176 4.17 -1.65 21.00
CA LYS A 176 5.63 -1.70 20.83
C LYS A 176 6.01 -3.17 20.62
N PRO A 177 6.78 -3.51 19.58
CA PRO A 177 7.41 -4.82 19.55
C PRO A 177 8.15 -4.96 20.89
N LYS A 178 7.81 -5.97 21.68
CA LYS A 178 8.61 -6.29 22.88
C LYS A 178 10.05 -6.39 22.39
N GLU A 179 10.90 -5.48 22.83
CA GLU A 179 12.33 -5.51 22.52
C GLU A 179 12.82 -6.93 22.87
N ARG A 180 13.12 -7.72 21.83
CA ARG A 180 13.82 -8.98 22.08
C ARG A 180 15.14 -8.60 22.71
N PRO A 181 15.51 -9.17 23.87
CA PRO A 181 16.80 -8.89 24.49
C PRO A 181 17.87 -9.07 23.41
N ARG A 182 18.69 -8.05 23.19
CA ARG A 182 19.75 -8.02 22.17
C ARG A 182 20.74 -9.20 22.22
N GLY A 183 20.63 -10.06 23.24
CA GLY A 183 21.43 -11.26 23.42
C GLY A 183 20.84 -12.57 22.90
N ALA A 184 19.57 -12.59 22.43
CA ALA A 184 18.89 -13.85 22.10
C ALA A 184 19.09 -14.36 20.66
N LEU A 185 19.81 -13.60 19.80
CA LEU A 185 20.02 -14.01 18.39
C LEU A 185 21.27 -14.90 18.19
N TRP A 186 22.24 -14.85 19.11
CA TRP A 186 23.49 -15.59 18.96
C TRP A 186 23.35 -17.12 19.19
N PRO A 187 22.57 -17.60 20.15
CA PRO A 187 22.44 -19.04 20.36
C PRO A 187 21.69 -19.75 19.23
N SER A 188 20.75 -19.08 18.58
CA SER A 188 19.97 -19.68 17.49
C SER A 188 20.73 -19.76 16.17
N LEU A 189 21.69 -18.88 15.94
CA LEU A 189 22.55 -18.93 14.74
C LEU A 189 23.65 -20.01 14.87
N LEU A 190 24.09 -20.32 16.09
CA LEU A 190 25.06 -21.39 16.35
C LEU A 190 24.40 -22.78 16.31
N ALA A 191 23.10 -22.88 16.55
CA ALA A 191 22.39 -24.15 16.50
C ALA A 191 22.03 -24.62 15.08
N VAL A 192 22.16 -23.75 14.07
CA VAL A 192 21.90 -24.07 12.65
C VAL A 192 23.18 -24.44 11.90
N GLY A 193 24.34 -24.28 12.51
CA GLY A 193 25.66 -24.49 11.91
C GLY A 193 26.43 -25.75 12.34
N LEU A 194 25.74 -26.75 12.96
CA LEU A 194 26.30 -28.04 13.29
C LEU A 194 25.48 -29.16 12.68
#